data_5ad70fa47d1afc73d89dfbbc536bc089
#
_entry.id   5ad70fa47d1afc73d89dfbbc536bc089
#
_cell.length_a   1.000
_cell.length_b   1.000
_cell.length_c   1.000
_cell.angle_alpha   90.00
_cell.angle_beta   90.00
_cell.angle_gamma   90.00
#
_symmetry.space_group_name_H-M   'P 1'
#
loop_
_entity.id
_entity.type
_entity.pdbx_description
1 polymer ?
#
loop_
_entity_poly.entity_id
_entity_poly.type
_entity_poly.pdbx_seq_one_letter_code
_entity_poly.pdbx_strand_id
1 'polypeptide(L)'
;MGEIWKDIQNYEGSYQVSNYGRVKSLSRVDSRGNKRNEKILKGRKNRQGYYDVALCKNGKRKYCRINRLVSEAFIPNPNNYPITNHKDENPSNNHVDNLEWCTYKYNNNYGTCIKRRSKSKSKKVVCINTGEIFNSIKEATEWCNLKGQCIIHQIKGKQKTVGKHPVTGEKLVWRYLNDEK
;
A
#
# COMPACT_ATOMS: atom_id res chain seq x y z
N MET A 1 26.33 9.40 -4.21
CA MET A 1 26.57 8.79 -5.54
C MET A 1 25.90 9.61 -6.61
N GLY A 2 26.54 9.78 -7.81
CA GLY A 2 25.92 10.41 -8.96
C GLY A 2 24.78 9.57 -9.54
N GLU A 3 24.01 10.17 -10.47
CA GLU A 3 22.97 9.44 -11.15
C GLU A 3 23.54 8.47 -12.20
N ILE A 4 23.15 7.22 -12.09
CA ILE A 4 23.58 6.13 -12.98
C ILE A 4 22.37 5.64 -13.78
N TRP A 5 22.56 5.43 -15.09
CA TRP A 5 21.54 4.96 -16.02
C TRP A 5 21.85 3.56 -16.51
N LYS A 6 20.84 2.69 -16.52
CA LYS A 6 20.93 1.33 -17.09
C LYS A 6 19.79 1.07 -18.06
N ASP A 7 20.03 0.27 -19.07
CA ASP A 7 19.00 -0.15 -20.01
C ASP A 7 17.91 -0.94 -19.30
N ILE A 8 16.67 -0.71 -19.70
CA ILE A 8 15.52 -1.47 -19.23
C ILE A 8 15.48 -2.81 -19.96
N GLN A 9 15.45 -3.90 -19.22
CA GLN A 9 15.39 -5.26 -19.75
C GLN A 9 14.26 -5.42 -20.78
N ASN A 10 14.56 -5.99 -21.92
CA ASN A 10 13.71 -6.12 -23.10
C ASN A 10 13.40 -4.82 -23.85
N TYR A 11 14.02 -3.69 -23.45
CA TYR A 11 13.89 -2.37 -24.10
C TYR A 11 15.25 -1.72 -24.33
N GLU A 12 16.30 -2.50 -24.43
CA GLU A 12 17.68 -2.09 -24.65
C GLU A 12 17.77 -1.15 -25.87
N GLY A 13 18.59 -0.10 -25.76
CA GLY A 13 18.72 0.92 -26.79
C GLY A 13 17.50 1.81 -27.03
N SER A 14 16.40 1.58 -26.28
CA SER A 14 15.17 2.37 -26.41
C SER A 14 14.83 3.16 -25.15
N TYR A 15 15.05 2.56 -23.97
CA TYR A 15 14.72 3.17 -22.69
C TYR A 15 15.74 2.80 -21.63
N GLN A 16 16.02 3.75 -20.76
CA GLN A 16 16.86 3.57 -19.57
C GLN A 16 16.13 3.99 -18.31
N VAL A 17 16.52 3.38 -17.20
CA VAL A 17 16.08 3.75 -15.86
C VAL A 17 17.30 4.17 -15.02
N SER A 18 17.14 5.17 -14.16
CA SER A 18 18.19 5.61 -13.26
C SER A 18 18.03 5.02 -11.86
N ASN A 19 19.14 5.00 -11.11
CA ASN A 19 19.14 4.67 -9.68
C ASN A 19 18.30 5.65 -8.84
N TYR A 20 17.89 6.80 -9.37
CA TYR A 20 17.00 7.78 -8.74
C TYR A 20 15.52 7.59 -9.10
N GLY A 21 15.18 6.54 -9.88
CA GLY A 21 13.80 6.27 -10.28
C GLY A 21 13.31 7.15 -11.42
N ARG A 22 14.20 7.76 -12.20
CA ARG A 22 13.84 8.45 -13.44
C ARG A 22 13.91 7.48 -14.60
N VAL A 23 13.05 7.66 -15.58
CA VAL A 23 13.06 6.85 -16.82
C VAL A 23 13.23 7.78 -18.01
N LYS A 24 14.13 7.43 -18.94
CA LYS A 24 14.32 8.18 -20.17
C LYS A 24 14.10 7.33 -21.40
N SER A 25 13.56 7.95 -22.44
CA SER A 25 13.52 7.44 -23.78
C SER A 25 14.78 7.88 -24.50
N LEU A 26 15.52 6.98 -25.11
CA LEU A 26 16.72 7.29 -25.87
C LEU A 26 16.37 7.81 -27.27
N SER A 27 17.31 8.57 -27.86
CA SER A 27 17.21 8.98 -29.26
C SER A 27 17.24 7.75 -30.16
N ARG A 28 16.28 7.64 -31.06
CA ARG A 28 16.19 6.53 -32.03
C ARG A 28 15.29 6.87 -33.22
N VAL A 29 15.36 6.10 -34.24
CA VAL A 29 14.34 6.06 -35.30
C VAL A 29 13.33 4.97 -34.94
N ASP A 30 12.04 5.32 -34.91
CA ASP A 30 10.97 4.36 -34.58
C ASP A 30 10.65 3.48 -35.82
N SER A 31 9.80 2.45 -35.61
CA SER A 31 9.42 1.50 -36.70
C SER A 31 8.64 2.15 -37.86
N ARG A 32 8.26 3.43 -37.71
CA ARG A 32 7.59 4.23 -38.76
C ARG A 32 8.54 5.22 -39.43
N GLY A 33 9.85 5.16 -39.15
CA GLY A 33 10.87 6.06 -39.67
C GLY A 33 10.94 7.44 -38.99
N ASN A 34 10.17 7.69 -37.90
CA ASN A 34 10.20 8.97 -37.21
C ASN A 34 11.41 9.06 -36.26
N LYS A 35 12.12 10.16 -36.30
CA LYS A 35 13.17 10.47 -35.33
C LYS A 35 12.53 10.78 -33.95
N ARG A 36 13.01 10.10 -32.92
CA ARG A 36 12.65 10.33 -31.50
C ARG A 36 13.87 10.89 -30.79
N ASN A 37 13.73 12.06 -30.20
CA ASN A 37 14.79 12.66 -29.38
C ASN A 37 14.79 12.06 -27.97
N GLU A 38 15.94 12.06 -27.32
CA GLU A 38 16.05 11.68 -25.92
C GLU A 38 15.18 12.58 -25.05
N LYS A 39 14.48 11.99 -24.09
CA LYS A 39 13.70 12.75 -23.10
C LYS A 39 13.43 11.93 -21.84
N ILE A 40 13.38 12.62 -20.69
CA ILE A 40 12.87 12.05 -19.46
C ILE A 40 11.36 11.87 -19.59
N LEU A 41 10.88 10.68 -19.26
CA LEU A 41 9.46 10.36 -19.30
C LEU A 41 8.79 10.78 -18.01
N LYS A 42 7.67 11.49 -18.12
CA LYS A 42 6.84 11.83 -16.97
C LYS A 42 6.06 10.59 -16.52
N GLY A 43 6.37 10.08 -15.32
CA GLY A 43 5.61 9.01 -14.70
C GLY A 43 4.20 9.48 -14.31
N ARG A 44 3.21 8.56 -14.38
CA ARG A 44 1.84 8.80 -13.92
C ARG A 44 1.65 8.16 -12.56
N LYS A 45 1.25 8.94 -11.56
CA LYS A 45 0.92 8.44 -10.23
C LYS A 45 -0.44 7.73 -10.26
N ASN A 46 -0.49 6.48 -9.83
CA ASN A 46 -1.73 5.72 -9.70
C ASN A 46 -2.43 5.99 -8.35
N ARG A 47 -3.64 5.44 -8.18
CA ARG A 47 -4.44 5.63 -6.95
C ARG A 47 -3.74 5.11 -5.67
N GLN A 48 -2.83 4.17 -5.81
CA GLN A 48 -2.08 3.59 -4.69
C GLN A 48 -0.79 4.35 -4.36
N GLY A 49 -0.50 5.43 -5.10
CA GLY A 49 0.68 6.27 -4.90
C GLY A 49 1.92 5.87 -5.69
N TYR A 50 1.90 4.73 -6.41
CA TYR A 50 3.00 4.29 -7.26
C TYR A 50 3.07 5.09 -8.55
N TYR A 51 4.28 5.22 -9.09
CA TYR A 51 4.49 5.81 -10.41
C TYR A 51 4.62 4.72 -11.48
N ASP A 52 3.81 4.85 -12.52
CA ASP A 52 3.83 4.00 -13.72
C ASP A 52 4.34 4.81 -14.92
N VAL A 53 5.11 4.19 -15.80
CA VAL A 53 5.60 4.76 -17.05
C VAL A 53 5.17 3.90 -18.24
N ALA A 54 4.82 4.54 -19.35
CA ALA A 54 4.44 3.83 -20.58
C ALA A 54 5.68 3.60 -21.47
N LEU A 55 6.02 2.35 -21.68
CA LEU A 55 7.07 1.91 -22.61
C LEU A 55 6.42 1.33 -23.86
N CYS A 56 7.00 1.63 -25.04
CA CYS A 56 6.50 1.16 -26.31
C CYS A 56 7.57 0.32 -27.03
N LYS A 57 7.19 -0.87 -27.48
CA LYS A 57 8.03 -1.74 -28.32
C LYS A 57 7.14 -2.41 -29.39
N ASN A 58 7.57 -2.41 -30.63
CA ASN A 58 6.87 -3.04 -31.75
C ASN A 58 5.38 -2.59 -31.83
N GLY A 59 5.12 -1.28 -31.70
CA GLY A 59 3.78 -0.72 -31.75
C GLY A 59 2.92 -0.97 -30.51
N LYS A 60 3.33 -1.84 -29.59
CA LYS A 60 2.59 -2.16 -28.35
C LYS A 60 3.07 -1.30 -27.20
N ARG A 61 2.11 -0.76 -26.41
CA ARG A 61 2.36 0.02 -25.20
C ARG A 61 2.15 -0.84 -23.97
N LYS A 62 3.12 -0.80 -23.04
CA LYS A 62 3.03 -1.46 -21.72
C LYS A 62 3.27 -0.43 -20.62
N TYR A 63 2.45 -0.44 -19.58
CA TYR A 63 2.67 0.35 -18.38
C TYR A 63 3.51 -0.46 -17.40
N CYS A 64 4.64 0.12 -16.98
CA CYS A 64 5.58 -0.49 -16.06
C CYS A 64 5.73 0.35 -14.81
N ARG A 65 5.77 -0.28 -13.65
CA ARG A 65 6.03 0.42 -12.38
C ARG A 65 7.48 0.82 -12.29
N ILE A 66 7.75 2.08 -11.94
CA ILE A 66 9.13 2.60 -11.90
C ILE A 66 9.95 1.88 -10.83
N ASN A 67 9.40 1.65 -9.62
CA ASN A 67 10.11 0.87 -8.59
C ASN A 67 10.57 -0.50 -9.10
N ARG A 68 9.73 -1.17 -9.90
CA ARG A 68 10.05 -2.48 -10.46
C ARG A 68 11.21 -2.39 -11.45
N LEU A 69 11.18 -1.39 -12.35
CA LEU A 69 12.25 -1.14 -13.32
C LEU A 69 13.59 -0.85 -12.62
N VAL A 70 13.57 -0.03 -11.56
CA VAL A 70 14.78 0.25 -10.76
C VAL A 70 15.30 -1.02 -10.10
N SER A 71 14.42 -1.79 -9.44
CA SER A 71 14.86 -3.00 -8.76
C SER A 71 15.43 -4.03 -9.73
N GLU A 72 14.79 -4.23 -10.90
CA GLU A 72 15.28 -5.14 -11.93
C GLU A 72 16.64 -4.73 -12.51
N ALA A 73 16.88 -3.41 -12.64
CA ALA A 73 18.13 -2.90 -13.20
C ALA A 73 19.29 -2.84 -12.19
N PHE A 74 19.02 -2.60 -10.92
CA PHE A 74 20.05 -2.23 -9.95
C PHE A 74 20.20 -3.17 -8.76
N ILE A 75 19.18 -3.94 -8.40
CA ILE A 75 19.18 -4.76 -7.18
C ILE A 75 19.23 -6.25 -7.54
N PRO A 76 20.30 -6.98 -7.21
CA PRO A 76 20.36 -8.42 -7.40
C PRO A 76 19.20 -9.14 -6.72
N ASN A 77 18.63 -10.15 -7.40
CA ASN A 77 17.53 -10.96 -6.88
C ASN A 77 17.80 -12.46 -6.99
N PRO A 78 18.83 -13.00 -6.30
CA PRO A 78 19.23 -14.40 -6.44
C PRO A 78 18.13 -15.37 -5.97
N ASN A 79 17.26 -14.94 -5.06
CA ASN A 79 16.16 -15.75 -4.53
C ASN A 79 14.86 -15.63 -5.35
N ASN A 80 14.85 -14.91 -6.46
CA ASN A 80 13.68 -14.66 -7.30
C ASN A 80 12.45 -14.14 -6.51
N TYR A 81 12.65 -13.26 -5.55
CA TYR A 81 11.55 -12.66 -4.78
C TYR A 81 10.62 -11.86 -5.68
N PRO A 82 9.30 -12.02 -5.55
CA PRO A 82 8.34 -11.47 -6.49
C PRO A 82 8.01 -9.99 -6.29
N ILE A 83 8.28 -9.44 -5.09
CA ILE A 83 7.84 -8.10 -4.69
C ILE A 83 9.01 -7.14 -4.52
N THR A 84 8.84 -5.91 -5.01
CA THR A 84 9.68 -4.76 -4.66
C THR A 84 8.99 -3.97 -3.57
N ASN A 85 9.61 -3.88 -2.39
CA ASN A 85 9.16 -3.10 -1.24
C ASN A 85 9.86 -1.74 -1.19
N HIS A 86 9.18 -0.72 -0.65
CA HIS A 86 9.76 0.57 -0.29
C HIS A 86 10.07 0.58 1.21
N LYS A 87 11.35 0.72 1.57
CA LYS A 87 11.80 0.66 2.96
C LYS A 87 11.20 1.77 3.83
N ASP A 88 10.95 2.94 3.26
CA ASP A 88 10.30 4.09 3.92
C ASP A 88 8.76 4.08 3.86
N GLU A 89 8.16 3.02 3.32
CA GLU A 89 6.71 2.88 3.06
C GLU A 89 6.14 3.97 2.13
N ASN A 90 6.98 4.75 1.44
CA ASN A 90 6.55 5.78 0.49
C ASN A 90 6.63 5.25 -0.96
N PRO A 91 5.50 4.90 -1.61
CA PRO A 91 5.49 4.35 -2.96
C PRO A 91 5.95 5.34 -4.05
N SER A 92 6.17 6.60 -3.70
CA SER A 92 6.68 7.62 -4.60
C SER A 92 8.21 7.73 -4.59
N ASN A 93 8.88 7.20 -3.58
CA ASN A 93 10.34 7.24 -3.45
C ASN A 93 11.00 6.02 -4.11
N ASN A 94 11.29 6.15 -5.41
CA ASN A 94 11.84 5.05 -6.21
C ASN A 94 13.37 5.05 -6.27
N HIS A 95 14.05 5.71 -5.33
CA HIS A 95 15.51 5.64 -5.22
C HIS A 95 15.96 4.21 -4.90
N VAL A 96 17.05 3.74 -5.54
CA VAL A 96 17.54 2.37 -5.40
C VAL A 96 17.79 1.95 -3.94
N ASP A 97 18.34 2.86 -3.13
CA ASP A 97 18.66 2.58 -1.71
C ASP A 97 17.40 2.38 -0.85
N ASN A 98 16.25 2.90 -1.33
CA ASN A 98 14.96 2.76 -0.68
C ASN A 98 14.19 1.50 -1.10
N LEU A 99 14.70 0.74 -2.07
CA LEU A 99 14.02 -0.43 -2.61
C LEU A 99 14.70 -1.72 -2.16
N GLU A 100 13.90 -2.77 -2.02
CA GLU A 100 14.38 -4.12 -1.74
C GLU A 100 13.47 -5.17 -2.35
N TRP A 101 14.03 -6.32 -2.71
CA TRP A 101 13.26 -7.50 -3.09
C TRP A 101 12.77 -8.24 -1.86
N CYS A 102 11.51 -8.67 -1.87
CA CYS A 102 10.96 -9.41 -0.73
C CYS A 102 9.86 -10.40 -1.11
N THR A 103 9.47 -11.22 -0.14
CA THR A 103 8.35 -12.15 -0.26
C THR A 103 7.01 -11.43 -0.02
N TYR A 104 5.90 -12.02 -0.48
CA TYR A 104 4.55 -11.55 -0.14
C TYR A 104 4.30 -11.46 1.36
N LYS A 105 4.76 -12.48 2.12
CA LYS A 105 4.61 -12.53 3.58
C LYS A 105 5.33 -11.36 4.25
N TYR A 106 6.57 -11.11 3.86
CA TYR A 106 7.36 -9.99 4.38
C TYR A 106 6.67 -8.66 4.09
N ASN A 107 6.35 -8.37 2.82
CA ASN A 107 5.73 -7.11 2.42
C ASN A 107 4.37 -6.87 3.11
N ASN A 108 3.58 -7.94 3.31
CA ASN A 108 2.29 -7.85 3.97
C ASN A 108 2.39 -7.50 5.45
N ASN A 109 3.50 -7.81 6.09
CA ASN A 109 3.74 -7.57 7.52
C ASN A 109 4.70 -6.40 7.77
N TYR A 110 5.19 -5.77 6.69
CA TYR A 110 6.20 -4.71 6.77
C TYR A 110 5.63 -3.42 7.38
N GLY A 111 6.44 -2.78 8.22
CA GLY A 111 6.17 -1.45 8.78
C GLY A 111 4.78 -1.32 9.40
N THR A 112 4.01 -0.35 8.91
CA THR A 112 2.66 -0.04 9.43
C THR A 112 1.53 -0.80 8.74
N CYS A 113 1.82 -1.74 7.82
CA CYS A 113 0.81 -2.44 7.02
C CYS A 113 -0.29 -3.10 7.85
N ILE A 114 0.08 -3.83 8.93
CA ILE A 114 -0.89 -4.49 9.82
C ILE A 114 -1.77 -3.46 10.52
N LYS A 115 -1.16 -2.39 11.08
CA LYS A 115 -1.89 -1.32 11.78
C LYS A 115 -2.87 -0.61 10.83
N ARG A 116 -2.43 -0.28 9.60
CA ARG A 116 -3.29 0.36 8.57
C ARG A 116 -4.48 -0.51 8.18
N ARG A 117 -4.26 -1.82 7.96
CA ARG A 117 -5.35 -2.77 7.65
C ARG A 117 -6.33 -2.93 8.80
N SER A 118 -5.83 -3.03 10.04
CA SER A 118 -6.66 -3.09 11.23
C SER A 118 -7.53 -1.84 11.33
N LYS A 119 -6.92 -0.65 11.21
CA LYS A 119 -7.63 0.63 11.26
C LYS A 119 -8.69 0.76 10.16
N SER A 120 -8.38 0.36 8.91
CA SER A 120 -9.33 0.45 7.79
C SER A 120 -10.53 -0.49 7.92
N LYS A 121 -10.38 -1.61 8.66
CA LYS A 121 -11.45 -2.57 8.94
C LYS A 121 -12.19 -2.30 10.24
N SER A 122 -11.68 -1.40 11.09
CA SER A 122 -12.31 -1.04 12.35
C SER A 122 -13.61 -0.29 12.10
N LYS A 123 -14.67 -0.73 12.75
CA LYS A 123 -15.94 -0.02 12.80
C LYS A 123 -16.06 0.68 14.15
N LYS A 124 -16.41 1.95 14.13
CA LYS A 124 -16.71 2.70 15.35
C LYS A 124 -17.97 2.14 16.02
N VAL A 125 -17.94 2.07 17.33
CA VAL A 125 -19.08 1.64 18.14
C VAL A 125 -19.40 2.70 19.18
N VAL A 126 -20.65 2.78 19.58
CA VAL A 126 -21.11 3.66 20.63
C VAL A 126 -21.76 2.82 21.73
N CYS A 127 -21.45 3.14 22.97
CA CYS A 127 -22.16 2.66 24.14
C CYS A 127 -23.47 3.46 24.27
N ILE A 128 -24.61 2.79 24.15
CA ILE A 128 -25.93 3.48 24.19
C ILE A 128 -26.23 4.09 25.55
N ASN A 129 -25.76 3.43 26.61
CA ASN A 129 -26.01 3.89 27.98
C ASN A 129 -25.24 5.18 28.32
N THR A 130 -24.01 5.34 27.83
CA THR A 130 -23.14 6.48 28.21
C THR A 130 -22.97 7.51 27.10
N GLY A 131 -23.28 7.15 25.85
CA GLY A 131 -23.01 7.99 24.67
C GLY A 131 -21.54 7.97 24.24
N GLU A 132 -20.66 7.26 24.93
CA GLU A 132 -19.24 7.20 24.60
C GLU A 132 -19.00 6.48 23.28
N ILE A 133 -18.11 7.04 22.45
CA ILE A 133 -17.76 6.54 21.12
C ILE A 133 -16.36 5.99 21.14
N PHE A 134 -16.21 4.77 20.64
CA PHE A 134 -14.93 4.06 20.49
C PHE A 134 -14.59 3.86 19.02
N ASN A 135 -13.31 4.00 18.64
CA ASN A 135 -12.86 3.85 17.26
C ASN A 135 -12.84 2.40 16.78
N SER A 136 -12.95 1.46 17.70
CA SER A 136 -13.00 0.02 17.40
C SER A 136 -13.71 -0.76 18.50
N ILE A 137 -14.21 -1.94 18.13
CA ILE A 137 -14.73 -2.90 19.12
C ILE A 137 -13.63 -3.31 20.12
N LYS A 138 -12.37 -3.38 19.67
CA LYS A 138 -11.24 -3.70 20.55
C LYS A 138 -11.10 -2.66 21.67
N GLU A 139 -11.09 -1.38 21.31
CA GLU A 139 -11.02 -0.28 22.28
C GLU A 139 -12.19 -0.33 23.29
N ALA A 140 -13.40 -0.56 22.80
CA ALA A 140 -14.58 -0.71 23.63
C ALA A 140 -14.50 -1.93 24.58
N THR A 141 -13.96 -3.08 24.10
CA THR A 141 -13.80 -4.27 24.95
C THR A 141 -12.71 -4.07 26.01
N GLU A 142 -11.64 -3.38 25.69
CA GLU A 142 -10.58 -3.01 26.64
C GLU A 142 -11.14 -2.08 27.74
N TRP A 143 -11.93 -1.06 27.36
CA TRP A 143 -12.54 -0.12 28.29
C TRP A 143 -13.46 -0.81 29.31
N CYS A 144 -14.28 -1.77 28.90
CA CYS A 144 -15.17 -2.50 29.81
C CYS A 144 -14.60 -3.84 30.31
N ASN A 145 -13.28 -4.05 30.17
CA ASN A 145 -12.55 -5.25 30.60
C ASN A 145 -13.16 -6.57 30.10
N LEU A 146 -13.60 -6.60 28.85
CA LEU A 146 -14.15 -7.78 28.19
C LEU A 146 -13.10 -8.50 27.35
N LYS A 147 -13.31 -9.79 27.14
CA LYS A 147 -12.49 -10.62 26.23
C LYS A 147 -13.31 -11.09 25.03
N GLY A 148 -12.66 -11.16 23.87
CA GLY A 148 -13.21 -11.78 22.67
C GLY A 148 -14.27 -10.95 21.93
N GLN A 149 -15.23 -11.61 21.31
CA GLN A 149 -16.20 -11.01 20.39
C GLN A 149 -17.55 -10.66 21.03
N CYS A 150 -17.58 -10.47 22.35
CA CYS A 150 -18.82 -10.27 23.10
C CYS A 150 -19.68 -9.13 22.58
N ILE A 151 -19.07 -7.95 22.31
CA ILE A 151 -19.78 -6.78 21.78
C ILE A 151 -20.40 -7.08 20.42
N ILE A 152 -19.70 -7.81 19.54
CA ILE A 152 -20.23 -8.20 18.22
C ILE A 152 -21.48 -9.08 18.39
N HIS A 153 -21.47 -10.01 19.34
CA HIS A 153 -22.62 -10.90 19.59
C HIS A 153 -23.84 -10.11 20.08
N GLN A 154 -23.63 -9.10 20.94
CA GLN A 154 -24.70 -8.24 21.39
C GLN A 154 -25.27 -7.37 20.26
N ILE A 155 -24.42 -6.72 19.45
CA ILE A 155 -24.88 -5.93 18.29
C ILE A 155 -25.66 -6.79 17.28
N LYS A 156 -25.29 -8.06 17.12
CA LYS A 156 -26.01 -9.03 16.27
C LYS A 156 -27.27 -9.64 16.93
N GLY A 157 -27.68 -9.14 18.09
CA GLY A 157 -28.89 -9.58 18.77
C GLY A 157 -28.80 -10.92 19.50
N LYS A 158 -27.59 -11.51 19.63
CA LYS A 158 -27.41 -12.81 20.34
C LYS A 158 -27.49 -12.64 21.88
N GLN A 159 -27.33 -11.42 22.38
CA GLN A 159 -27.39 -11.06 23.79
C GLN A 159 -28.06 -9.68 23.93
N LYS A 160 -28.81 -9.46 24.99
CA LYS A 160 -29.47 -8.16 25.27
C LYS A 160 -28.46 -7.09 25.71
N THR A 161 -27.52 -7.48 26.55
CA THR A 161 -26.47 -6.60 27.10
C THR A 161 -25.13 -7.29 27.12
N VAL A 162 -24.02 -6.55 27.08
CA VAL A 162 -22.69 -7.11 27.27
C VAL A 162 -21.73 -6.11 27.89
N GLY A 163 -20.99 -6.57 28.90
CA GLY A 163 -20.11 -5.75 29.72
C GLY A 163 -20.84 -4.99 30.81
N LYS A 164 -20.02 -4.41 31.68
CA LYS A 164 -20.48 -3.52 32.75
C LYS A 164 -19.68 -2.22 32.68
N HIS A 165 -20.33 -1.11 32.99
CA HIS A 165 -19.63 0.16 33.10
C HIS A 165 -18.55 0.07 34.18
N PRO A 166 -17.31 0.51 33.92
CA PRO A 166 -16.18 0.34 34.84
C PRO A 166 -16.38 0.95 36.22
N VAL A 167 -17.17 2.01 36.31
CA VAL A 167 -17.42 2.76 37.57
C VAL A 167 -18.78 2.41 38.15
N THR A 168 -19.88 2.47 37.37
CA THR A 168 -21.25 2.31 37.89
C THR A 168 -21.71 0.85 37.98
N GLY A 169 -21.05 -0.07 37.32
CA GLY A 169 -21.44 -1.48 37.24
C GLY A 169 -22.67 -1.77 36.38
N GLU A 170 -23.26 -0.76 35.74
CA GLU A 170 -24.43 -0.92 34.86
C GLU A 170 -24.13 -1.83 33.68
N LYS A 171 -25.12 -2.64 33.27
CA LYS A 171 -25.04 -3.48 32.04
C LYS A 171 -25.09 -2.59 30.81
N LEU A 172 -24.19 -2.86 29.86
CA LEU A 172 -23.97 -2.01 28.69
C LEU A 172 -24.65 -2.59 27.44
N VAL A 173 -25.07 -1.67 26.55
CA VAL A 173 -25.65 -1.94 25.24
C VAL A 173 -24.85 -1.18 24.19
N TRP A 174 -24.56 -1.82 23.07
CA TRP A 174 -23.67 -1.32 22.03
C TRP A 174 -24.35 -1.30 20.66
N ARG A 175 -24.01 -0.33 19.81
CA ARG A 175 -24.34 -0.31 18.39
C ARG A 175 -23.17 0.18 17.55
N TYR A 176 -23.17 -0.07 16.25
CA TYR A 176 -22.25 0.64 15.37
C TYR A 176 -22.66 2.11 15.24
N LEU A 177 -21.68 2.99 15.14
CA LEU A 177 -21.94 4.45 15.08
C LEU A 177 -22.74 4.85 13.82
N ASN A 178 -22.57 4.12 12.71
CA ASN A 178 -23.20 4.43 11.42
C ASN A 178 -24.46 3.60 11.13
N ASP A 179 -24.95 2.81 12.07
CA ASP A 179 -26.21 2.07 11.96
C ASP A 179 -27.37 2.92 12.53
N GLU A 180 -27.53 4.14 12.03
CA GLU A 180 -28.77 4.90 12.21
C GLU A 180 -29.84 4.32 11.27
N LYS A 181 -30.75 3.53 11.83
CA LYS A 181 -32.07 3.27 11.30
C LYS A 181 -33.10 4.01 12.11
#